data_b37a481bbe1c5c9c5b50e176359b7f07
#
_entry.id   b37a481bbe1c5c9c5b50e176359b7f07
#
_cell.length_a   1.000
_cell.length_b   1.000
_cell.length_c   1.000
_cell.angle_alpha   90.00
_cell.angle_beta   90.00
_cell.angle_gamma   90.00
#
_symmetry.space_group_name_H-M   'P 1'
#
loop_
_entity.id
_entity.type
_entity.pdbx_description
1 polymer ?
#
loop_
_entity_poly.entity_id
_entity_poly.type
_entity_poly.pdbx_seq_one_letter_code
_entity_poly.pdbx_strand_id
1 'polypeptide(L)'
;MADSGRRKRPRVGLALSGGAARAFAHLGVLRVLEAHIIPIDCIAGTSAGAIVGALLAAGVPVARIEDISRNLRWRDVGRMTLSRLGVQSNAPLEDWLRKHLPFTRFEDLPIPFAAVAADLHAGTPVTLSGTGDVPFAVRASCALPGWYIPVADKHGRQLVDGGLVANVPAAAARFLGADIVIAVDVNAEGAKFLGTPRTAFGVLLQSLMVVTRTVSGYQWQDADIIIQPKIGHIRWDELGRNDELRAAGEAAARHCLADIERLLASATQA
;
A
#
# COMPACT_ATOMS: atom_id res chain seq x y z
N MET A 1 13.94 -43.67 -2.98
CA MET A 1 13.33 -43.17 -1.75
C MET A 1 12.43 -42.01 -2.13
N ALA A 2 11.12 -42.23 -2.10
CA ALA A 2 10.15 -41.21 -2.52
C ALA A 2 10.14 -40.09 -1.46
N ASP A 3 10.39 -38.87 -1.93
CA ASP A 3 10.18 -37.65 -1.15
C ASP A 3 8.70 -37.62 -0.75
N SER A 4 8.44 -37.82 0.54
CA SER A 4 7.10 -37.77 1.11
C SER A 4 6.63 -36.34 0.96
N GLY A 5 5.82 -36.09 -0.08
CA GLY A 5 5.25 -34.79 -0.40
C GLY A 5 4.45 -34.21 0.76
N ARG A 6 5.12 -33.49 1.65
CA ARG A 6 4.47 -32.56 2.57
C ARG A 6 3.79 -31.52 1.70
N ARG A 7 2.46 -31.58 1.59
CA ARG A 7 1.68 -30.55 0.90
C ARG A 7 2.13 -29.19 1.45
N LYS A 8 2.73 -28.37 0.60
CA LYS A 8 3.11 -27.01 0.99
C LYS A 8 1.84 -26.25 1.28
N ARG A 9 1.74 -25.60 2.46
CA ARG A 9 0.63 -24.69 2.72
C ARG A 9 0.53 -23.63 1.61
N PRO A 10 -0.66 -23.11 1.34
CA PRO A 10 -0.83 -22.03 0.37
C PRO A 10 -0.01 -20.80 0.78
N ARG A 11 0.54 -20.12 -0.21
CA ARG A 11 1.26 -18.85 0.00
C ARG A 11 0.27 -17.73 0.14
N VAL A 12 0.38 -16.96 1.22
CA VAL A 12 -0.49 -15.83 1.53
C VAL A 12 0.17 -14.52 1.11
N GLY A 13 -0.49 -13.80 0.22
CA GLY A 13 -0.12 -12.44 -0.19
C GLY A 13 -0.95 -11.39 0.53
N LEU A 14 -0.31 -10.32 0.95
CA LEU A 14 -0.97 -9.15 1.52
C LEU A 14 -0.94 -8.01 0.52
N ALA A 15 -2.12 -7.45 0.16
CA ALA A 15 -2.24 -6.32 -0.73
C ALA A 15 -2.72 -5.07 0.05
N LEU A 16 -1.88 -4.03 0.12
CA LEU A 16 -2.13 -2.80 0.89
C LEU A 16 -2.44 -1.64 -0.04
N SER A 17 -3.65 -1.11 0.04
CA SER A 17 -4.09 0.00 -0.81
C SER A 17 -3.40 1.32 -0.48
N GLY A 18 -3.39 2.24 -1.46
CA GLY A 18 -3.10 3.64 -1.22
C GLY A 18 -4.17 4.31 -0.36
N GLY A 19 -3.83 5.46 0.24
CA GLY A 19 -4.79 6.19 1.07
C GLY A 19 -4.20 7.33 1.92
N ALA A 20 -2.95 7.72 1.67
CA ALA A 20 -2.22 8.75 2.42
C ALA A 20 -2.30 8.51 3.94
N ALA A 21 -2.75 9.47 4.77
CA ALA A 21 -2.86 9.28 6.23
C ALA A 21 -3.75 8.10 6.65
N ARG A 22 -4.75 7.72 5.83
CA ARG A 22 -5.61 6.57 6.12
C ARG A 22 -4.85 5.24 6.18
N ALA A 23 -3.65 5.18 5.61
CA ALA A 23 -2.78 4.00 5.68
C ALA A 23 -2.40 3.59 7.12
N PHE A 24 -2.58 4.46 8.13
CA PHE A 24 -2.46 4.04 9.52
C PHE A 24 -3.45 2.93 9.92
N ALA A 25 -4.57 2.79 9.20
CA ALA A 25 -5.48 1.66 9.40
C ALA A 25 -4.84 0.31 9.03
N HIS A 26 -3.89 0.27 8.08
CA HIS A 26 -3.14 -0.94 7.79
C HIS A 26 -2.41 -1.47 9.03
N LEU A 27 -1.89 -0.58 9.89
CA LEU A 27 -1.16 -0.99 11.11
C LEU A 27 -2.08 -1.73 12.09
N GLY A 28 -3.33 -1.28 12.21
CA GLY A 28 -4.34 -2.00 13.01
C GLY A 28 -4.65 -3.39 12.44
N VAL A 29 -4.77 -3.49 11.11
CA VAL A 29 -4.94 -4.78 10.45
C VAL A 29 -3.75 -5.69 10.72
N LEU A 30 -2.52 -5.19 10.52
CA LEU A 30 -1.30 -5.96 10.73
C LEU A 30 -1.16 -6.48 12.16
N ARG A 31 -1.58 -5.70 13.17
CA ARG A 31 -1.59 -6.15 14.58
C ARG A 31 -2.48 -7.38 14.79
N VAL A 32 -3.65 -7.39 14.17
CA VAL A 32 -4.58 -8.53 14.29
C VAL A 32 -4.00 -9.74 13.57
N LEU A 33 -3.47 -9.57 12.35
CA LEU A 33 -2.86 -10.67 11.60
C LEU A 33 -1.64 -11.25 12.34
N GLU A 34 -0.79 -10.42 12.93
CA GLU A 34 0.37 -10.83 13.75
C GLU A 34 -0.07 -11.57 15.01
N ALA A 35 -1.05 -11.06 15.76
CA ALA A 35 -1.56 -11.66 16.98
C ALA A 35 -2.19 -13.06 16.73
N HIS A 36 -2.74 -13.28 15.54
CA HIS A 36 -3.33 -14.56 15.14
C HIS A 36 -2.41 -15.43 14.29
N ILE A 37 -1.13 -15.04 14.18
CA ILE A 37 -0.08 -15.80 13.47
C ILE A 37 -0.50 -16.10 12.02
N ILE A 38 -1.23 -15.17 11.38
CA ILE A 38 -1.58 -15.30 9.97
C ILE A 38 -0.30 -15.15 9.13
N PRO A 39 0.06 -16.16 8.32
CA PRO A 39 1.29 -16.11 7.55
C PRO A 39 1.20 -15.06 6.44
N ILE A 40 2.31 -14.35 6.19
CA ILE A 40 2.43 -13.41 5.07
C ILE A 40 3.69 -13.80 4.29
N ASP A 41 3.51 -14.32 3.07
CA ASP A 41 4.58 -14.86 2.23
C ASP A 41 5.04 -13.88 1.15
N CYS A 42 4.23 -12.87 0.81
CA CYS A 42 4.59 -11.78 -0.06
C CYS A 42 3.67 -10.57 0.18
N ILE A 43 4.14 -9.38 -0.19
CA ILE A 43 3.44 -8.12 0.06
C ILE A 43 3.43 -7.29 -1.21
N ALA A 44 2.27 -6.76 -1.58
CA ALA A 44 2.14 -5.72 -2.60
C ALA A 44 1.55 -4.45 -1.97
N GLY A 45 2.09 -3.30 -2.33
CA GLY A 45 1.61 -2.02 -1.81
C GLY A 45 1.49 -0.94 -2.88
N THR A 46 0.51 -0.06 -2.72
CA THR A 46 0.34 1.14 -3.54
C THR A 46 0.40 2.37 -2.66
N SER A 47 1.14 3.42 -3.09
CA SER A 47 1.19 4.71 -2.40
C SER A 47 1.58 4.53 -0.92
N ALA A 48 0.81 5.07 0.02
CA ALA A 48 1.06 4.90 1.44
C ALA A 48 1.02 3.43 1.91
N GLY A 49 0.26 2.55 1.23
CA GLY A 49 0.33 1.11 1.44
C GLY A 49 1.69 0.51 1.04
N ALA A 50 2.37 1.10 0.05
CA ALA A 50 3.74 0.69 -0.30
C ALA A 50 4.75 1.09 0.79
N ILE A 51 4.55 2.21 1.48
CA ILE A 51 5.40 2.60 2.63
C ILE A 51 5.29 1.56 3.76
N VAL A 52 4.06 1.22 4.15
CA VAL A 52 3.81 0.23 5.20
C VAL A 52 4.32 -1.16 4.78
N GLY A 53 4.00 -1.56 3.53
CA GLY A 53 4.42 -2.84 2.96
C GLY A 53 5.94 -2.99 2.88
N ALA A 54 6.67 -1.95 2.49
CA ALA A 54 8.13 -1.98 2.42
C ALA A 54 8.78 -2.16 3.80
N LEU A 55 8.28 -1.44 4.81
CA LEU A 55 8.78 -1.57 6.19
C LEU A 55 8.53 -2.99 6.72
N LEU A 56 7.32 -3.52 6.52
CA LEU A 56 6.97 -4.88 6.94
C LEU A 56 7.80 -5.92 6.18
N ALA A 57 7.94 -5.79 4.86
CA ALA A 57 8.73 -6.69 4.02
C ALA A 57 10.22 -6.72 4.39
N ALA A 58 10.73 -5.60 4.87
CA ALA A 58 12.08 -5.48 5.39
C ALA A 58 12.27 -6.05 6.80
N GLY A 59 11.23 -6.65 7.40
CA GLY A 59 11.28 -7.26 8.72
C GLY A 59 11.17 -6.28 9.89
N VAL A 60 10.72 -5.04 9.64
CA VAL A 60 10.47 -4.08 10.73
C VAL A 60 9.22 -4.53 11.50
N PRO A 61 9.30 -4.75 12.82
CA PRO A 61 8.16 -5.16 13.64
C PRO A 61 7.01 -4.17 13.58
N VAL A 62 5.76 -4.63 13.59
CA VAL A 62 4.56 -3.77 13.47
C VAL A 62 4.56 -2.67 14.52
N ALA A 63 4.90 -2.97 15.77
CA ALA A 63 5.02 -1.96 16.84
C ALA A 63 6.05 -0.87 16.51
N ARG A 64 7.16 -1.22 15.85
CA ARG A 64 8.17 -0.24 15.44
C ARG A 64 7.68 0.62 14.28
N ILE A 65 6.93 0.03 13.32
CA ILE A 65 6.29 0.79 12.22
C ILE A 65 5.31 1.81 12.81
N GLU A 66 4.54 1.44 13.83
CA GLU A 66 3.65 2.37 14.54
C GLU A 66 4.41 3.56 15.17
N ASP A 67 5.51 3.29 15.87
CA ASP A 67 6.32 4.34 16.50
C ASP A 67 6.93 5.30 15.46
N ILE A 68 7.43 4.76 14.35
CA ILE A 68 7.94 5.56 13.23
C ILE A 68 6.83 6.41 12.64
N SER A 69 5.65 5.82 12.44
CA SER A 69 4.50 6.46 11.82
C SER A 69 3.89 7.58 12.66
N ARG A 70 3.88 7.48 14.00
CA ARG A 70 3.42 8.54 14.90
C ARG A 70 4.21 9.84 14.75
N ASN A 71 5.48 9.74 14.37
CA ASN A 71 6.36 10.87 14.21
C ASN A 71 6.43 11.40 12.78
N LEU A 72 5.74 10.73 11.83
CA LEU A 72 5.71 11.12 10.42
C LEU A 72 5.01 12.48 10.24
N ARG A 73 5.65 13.37 9.49
CA ARG A 73 5.15 14.70 9.13
C ARG A 73 5.17 14.88 7.63
N TRP A 74 4.32 15.73 7.10
CA TRP A 74 4.26 16.02 5.67
C TRP A 74 5.59 16.47 5.07
N ARG A 75 6.43 17.17 5.85
CA ARG A 75 7.79 17.57 5.41
C ARG A 75 8.76 16.40 5.21
N ASP A 76 8.48 15.26 5.84
CA ASP A 76 9.31 14.04 5.71
C ASP A 76 9.02 13.30 4.42
N VAL A 77 7.86 13.57 3.79
CA VAL A 77 7.41 12.92 2.56
C VAL A 77 7.38 13.87 1.35
N GLY A 78 7.54 15.18 1.55
CA GLY A 78 7.51 16.13 0.45
C GLY A 78 8.08 17.50 0.82
N ARG A 79 8.60 18.21 -0.21
CA ARG A 79 9.03 19.61 -0.12
C ARG A 79 8.63 20.37 -1.37
N MET A 80 8.37 21.65 -1.22
CA MET A 80 8.04 22.55 -2.32
C MET A 80 9.11 22.54 -3.41
N THR A 81 8.70 22.67 -4.67
CA THR A 81 9.59 22.72 -5.82
C THR A 81 9.15 23.83 -6.80
N LEU A 82 10.06 24.30 -7.63
CA LEU A 82 9.79 25.24 -8.73
C LEU A 82 9.44 24.54 -10.04
N SER A 83 9.23 23.22 -10.02
CA SER A 83 8.87 22.44 -11.20
C SER A 83 7.49 22.85 -11.72
N ARG A 84 7.30 22.80 -13.05
CA ARG A 84 5.98 22.93 -13.67
C ARG A 84 5.17 21.62 -13.67
N LEU A 85 5.78 20.50 -13.28
CA LEU A 85 5.18 19.16 -13.33
C LEU A 85 4.48 18.76 -12.02
N GLY A 86 4.60 19.57 -10.96
CA GLY A 86 3.97 19.33 -9.67
C GLY A 86 4.33 20.39 -8.64
N VAL A 87 3.55 20.45 -7.57
CA VAL A 87 3.72 21.45 -6.48
C VAL A 87 4.90 21.10 -5.58
N GLN A 88 5.14 19.81 -5.39
CA GLN A 88 6.17 19.29 -4.49
C GLN A 88 7.02 18.19 -5.15
N SER A 89 8.21 17.98 -4.60
CA SER A 89 9.02 16.78 -4.81
C SER A 89 8.88 15.85 -3.61
N ASN A 90 8.65 14.57 -3.85
CA ASN A 90 8.64 13.53 -2.82
C ASN A 90 10.01 12.85 -2.62
N ALA A 91 11.10 13.49 -3.04
CA ALA A 91 12.45 13.01 -2.76
C ALA A 91 12.74 12.81 -1.25
N PRO A 92 12.22 13.67 -0.32
CA PRO A 92 12.39 13.44 1.12
C PRO A 92 11.85 12.09 1.60
N LEU A 93 10.81 11.53 0.97
CA LEU A 93 10.30 10.20 1.31
C LEU A 93 11.36 9.11 1.05
N GLU A 94 12.14 9.24 -0.02
CA GLU A 94 13.22 8.28 -0.32
C GLU A 94 14.31 8.31 0.77
N ASP A 95 14.73 9.51 1.20
CA ASP A 95 15.69 9.69 2.29
C ASP A 95 15.13 9.16 3.62
N TRP A 96 13.84 9.42 3.88
CA TRP A 96 13.17 8.94 5.07
C TRP A 96 13.11 7.39 5.09
N LEU A 97 12.79 6.75 3.97
CA LEU A 97 12.77 5.30 3.86
C LEU A 97 14.17 4.69 4.08
N ARG A 98 15.22 5.27 3.47
CA ARG A 98 16.60 4.81 3.67
C ARG A 98 17.03 4.85 5.13
N LYS A 99 16.50 5.79 5.91
CA LYS A 99 16.78 5.89 7.35
C LYS A 99 16.08 4.81 8.19
N HIS A 100 14.92 4.30 7.72
CA HIS A 100 14.08 3.42 8.52
C HIS A 100 14.07 1.96 8.02
N LEU A 101 14.47 1.71 6.78
CA LEU A 101 14.57 0.37 6.21
C LEU A 101 15.92 -0.28 6.57
N PRO A 102 15.94 -1.47 7.18
CA PRO A 102 17.17 -2.24 7.37
C PRO A 102 17.75 -2.77 6.06
N PHE A 103 16.90 -2.99 5.04
CA PHE A 103 17.27 -3.43 3.71
C PHE A 103 16.64 -2.50 2.68
N THR A 104 17.42 -1.99 1.72
CA THR A 104 16.96 -1.02 0.72
C THR A 104 16.87 -1.59 -0.69
N ARG A 105 17.21 -2.86 -0.87
CA ARG A 105 17.10 -3.55 -2.16
C ARG A 105 16.07 -4.66 -2.08
N PHE A 106 15.30 -4.85 -3.16
CA PHE A 106 14.25 -5.87 -3.23
C PHE A 106 14.80 -7.28 -2.98
N GLU A 107 15.96 -7.58 -3.54
CA GLU A 107 16.62 -8.88 -3.44
C GLU A 107 17.09 -9.24 -2.03
N ASP A 108 17.22 -8.25 -1.14
CA ASP A 108 17.68 -8.44 0.24
C ASP A 108 16.51 -8.52 1.24
N LEU A 109 15.27 -8.28 0.78
CA LEU A 109 14.11 -8.27 1.67
C LEU A 109 13.77 -9.68 2.17
N PRO A 110 13.53 -9.86 3.48
CA PRO A 110 13.07 -11.13 4.06
C PRO A 110 11.75 -11.64 3.45
N ILE A 111 10.82 -10.73 3.10
CA ILE A 111 9.55 -11.06 2.46
C ILE A 111 9.54 -10.42 1.06
N PRO A 112 9.25 -11.18 -0.01
CA PRO A 112 9.07 -10.64 -1.35
C PRO A 112 8.08 -9.48 -1.37
N PHE A 113 8.48 -8.37 -1.98
CA PHE A 113 7.71 -7.14 -2.00
C PHE A 113 7.54 -6.60 -3.42
N ALA A 114 6.39 -5.96 -3.67
CA ALA A 114 6.15 -5.15 -4.87
C ALA A 114 5.54 -3.79 -4.50
N ALA A 115 6.10 -2.72 -5.04
CA ALA A 115 5.47 -1.40 -5.06
C ALA A 115 4.84 -1.18 -6.44
N VAL A 116 3.57 -0.73 -6.49
CA VAL A 116 2.89 -0.47 -7.74
C VAL A 116 2.83 1.01 -8.03
N ALA A 117 3.35 1.42 -9.18
CA ALA A 117 3.26 2.75 -9.75
C ALA A 117 2.45 2.71 -11.07
N ALA A 118 2.14 3.87 -11.63
CA ALA A 118 1.56 4.00 -12.97
C ALA A 118 2.54 4.65 -13.93
N ASP A 119 2.66 4.11 -15.14
CA ASP A 119 3.32 4.80 -16.24
C ASP A 119 2.38 5.90 -16.75
N LEU A 120 2.78 7.15 -16.60
CA LEU A 120 1.94 8.30 -16.96
C LEU A 120 1.63 8.36 -18.47
N HIS A 121 2.55 7.86 -19.31
CA HIS A 121 2.36 7.87 -20.75
C HIS A 121 1.52 6.68 -21.24
N ALA A 122 1.83 5.48 -20.75
CA ALA A 122 1.14 4.26 -21.18
C ALA A 122 -0.22 4.07 -20.48
N GLY A 123 -0.45 4.70 -19.32
CA GLY A 123 -1.67 4.50 -18.53
C GLY A 123 -1.78 3.10 -17.90
N THR A 124 -0.66 2.39 -17.77
CA THR A 124 -0.62 1.00 -17.29
C THR A 124 0.10 0.88 -15.93
N PRO A 125 -0.25 -0.15 -15.12
CA PRO A 125 0.46 -0.41 -13.88
C PRO A 125 1.91 -0.85 -14.15
N VAL A 126 2.82 -0.37 -13.30
CA VAL A 126 4.23 -0.78 -13.27
C VAL A 126 4.50 -1.42 -11.92
N THR A 127 4.65 -2.74 -11.90
CA THR A 127 5.02 -3.50 -10.71
C THR A 127 6.53 -3.48 -10.54
N LEU A 128 7.00 -2.73 -9.54
CA LEU A 128 8.41 -2.60 -9.18
C LEU A 128 8.72 -3.64 -8.09
N SER A 129 9.51 -4.67 -8.44
CA SER A 129 9.79 -5.80 -7.56
C SER A 129 11.04 -6.58 -7.99
N GLY A 130 11.40 -7.60 -7.22
CA GLY A 130 12.45 -8.58 -7.56
C GLY A 130 13.86 -8.06 -7.36
N THR A 131 14.27 -7.03 -8.07
CA THR A 131 15.61 -6.43 -7.95
C THR A 131 15.55 -4.91 -8.02
N GLY A 132 16.49 -4.24 -7.36
CA GLY A 132 16.64 -2.80 -7.43
C GLY A 132 16.29 -2.09 -6.11
N ASP A 133 16.08 -0.80 -6.19
CA ASP A 133 15.98 0.11 -5.05
C ASP A 133 14.54 0.22 -4.54
N VAL A 134 14.28 -0.21 -3.31
CA VAL A 134 12.96 -0.15 -2.66
C VAL A 134 12.53 1.28 -2.38
N PRO A 135 13.38 2.17 -1.79
CA PRO A 135 13.01 3.57 -1.58
C PRO A 135 12.58 4.30 -2.86
N PHE A 136 13.29 4.09 -3.97
CA PHE A 136 12.92 4.63 -5.28
C PHE A 136 11.53 4.12 -5.72
N ALA A 137 11.29 2.82 -5.60
CA ALA A 137 10.03 2.20 -6.03
C ALA A 137 8.84 2.71 -5.21
N VAL A 138 8.99 2.80 -3.88
CA VAL A 138 7.97 3.35 -2.99
C VAL A 138 7.73 4.84 -3.27
N ARG A 139 8.79 5.62 -3.50
CA ARG A 139 8.68 7.01 -3.91
C ARG A 139 7.89 7.17 -5.21
N ALA A 140 8.17 6.35 -6.22
CA ALA A 140 7.44 6.35 -7.48
C ALA A 140 5.96 6.02 -7.28
N SER A 141 5.67 5.00 -6.47
CA SER A 141 4.31 4.60 -6.07
C SER A 141 3.54 5.68 -5.31
N CYS A 142 4.24 6.63 -4.66
CA CYS A 142 3.66 7.73 -3.89
C CYS A 142 3.65 9.07 -4.65
N ALA A 143 3.95 9.10 -5.94
CA ALA A 143 4.03 10.34 -6.72
C ALA A 143 2.64 10.77 -7.21
N LEU A 144 1.77 11.25 -6.31
CA LEU A 144 0.40 11.70 -6.62
C LEU A 144 0.42 12.81 -7.68
N PRO A 145 -0.22 12.61 -8.85
CA PRO A 145 -0.19 13.56 -9.95
C PRO A 145 -0.68 14.96 -9.57
N GLY A 146 0.00 15.97 -10.09
CA GLY A 146 -0.27 17.38 -9.78
C GLY A 146 0.26 17.81 -8.41
N TRP A 147 0.20 16.95 -7.38
CA TRP A 147 0.78 17.23 -6.07
C TRP A 147 2.29 17.02 -6.06
N TYR A 148 2.74 15.84 -6.50
CA TYR A 148 4.16 15.53 -6.65
C TYR A 148 4.59 15.53 -8.11
N ILE A 149 5.87 15.87 -8.34
CA ILE A 149 6.49 15.69 -9.66
C ILE A 149 6.58 14.20 -9.99
N PRO A 150 6.33 13.78 -11.25
CA PRO A 150 6.55 12.41 -11.69
C PRO A 150 7.99 11.96 -11.44
N VAL A 151 8.18 10.68 -11.16
CA VAL A 151 9.49 10.08 -10.92
C VAL A 151 9.97 9.40 -12.20
N ALA A 152 11.06 9.90 -12.78
CA ALA A 152 11.67 9.28 -13.95
C ALA A 152 12.44 8.01 -13.56
N ASP A 153 12.19 6.90 -14.26
CA ASP A 153 12.97 5.69 -14.11
C ASP A 153 14.17 5.62 -15.10
N LYS A 154 14.96 4.56 -14.98
CA LYS A 154 16.14 4.34 -15.85
C LYS A 154 15.80 4.12 -17.32
N HIS A 155 14.55 3.87 -17.67
CA HIS A 155 14.06 3.69 -19.03
C HIS A 155 13.40 4.95 -19.60
N GLY A 156 13.42 6.06 -18.84
CA GLY A 156 12.82 7.34 -19.25
C GLY A 156 11.30 7.40 -19.03
N ARG A 157 10.67 6.38 -18.40
CA ARG A 157 9.25 6.42 -18.07
C ARG A 157 9.02 7.43 -16.94
N GLN A 158 7.92 8.17 -17.04
CA GLN A 158 7.45 9.04 -15.96
C GLN A 158 6.45 8.27 -15.09
N LEU A 159 6.89 7.87 -13.92
CA LEU A 159 6.10 7.10 -12.97
C LEU A 159 5.35 8.06 -12.03
N VAL A 160 4.08 7.74 -11.81
CA VAL A 160 3.20 8.42 -10.89
C VAL A 160 2.52 7.42 -9.95
N ASP A 161 1.73 7.92 -8.98
CA ASP A 161 1.05 7.10 -7.98
C ASP A 161 0.24 5.97 -8.63
N GLY A 162 0.46 4.75 -8.14
CA GLY A 162 -0.21 3.55 -8.62
C GLY A 162 -1.71 3.53 -8.36
N GLY A 163 -2.21 4.37 -7.46
CA GLY A 163 -3.63 4.51 -7.16
C GLY A 163 -4.51 4.82 -8.37
N LEU A 164 -3.93 5.38 -9.44
CA LEU A 164 -4.62 5.62 -10.71
C LEU A 164 -5.09 4.34 -11.41
N VAL A 165 -4.33 3.26 -11.29
CA VAL A 165 -4.50 2.03 -12.09
C VAL A 165 -4.59 0.77 -11.25
N ALA A 166 -4.01 0.76 -10.04
CA ALA A 166 -3.96 -0.39 -9.15
C ALA A 166 -3.90 0.07 -7.68
N ASN A 167 -4.96 0.74 -7.21
CA ASN A 167 -5.01 1.23 -5.83
C ASN A 167 -5.01 0.09 -4.80
N VAL A 168 -5.73 -1.01 -5.08
CA VAL A 168 -5.67 -2.26 -4.31
C VAL A 168 -4.84 -3.25 -5.12
N PRO A 169 -3.53 -3.44 -4.80
CA PRO A 169 -2.60 -4.16 -5.66
C PRO A 169 -2.69 -5.70 -5.53
N ALA A 170 -3.91 -6.25 -5.52
CA ALA A 170 -4.14 -7.69 -5.36
C ALA A 170 -3.51 -8.51 -6.50
N ALA A 171 -3.64 -8.04 -7.75
CA ALA A 171 -2.98 -8.67 -8.90
C ALA A 171 -1.44 -8.70 -8.77
N ALA A 172 -0.84 -7.67 -8.15
CA ALA A 172 0.60 -7.66 -7.90
C ALA A 172 1.00 -8.67 -6.80
N ALA A 173 0.16 -8.91 -5.80
CA ALA A 173 0.38 -9.97 -4.83
C ALA A 173 0.29 -11.37 -5.50
N ARG A 174 -0.66 -11.56 -6.43
CA ARG A 174 -0.72 -12.78 -7.27
C ARG A 174 0.55 -12.95 -8.12
N PHE A 175 1.02 -11.87 -8.74
CA PHE A 175 2.26 -11.87 -9.52
C PHE A 175 3.48 -12.30 -8.69
N LEU A 176 3.53 -11.96 -7.39
CA LEU A 176 4.56 -12.43 -6.46
C LEU A 176 4.39 -13.91 -6.06
N GLY A 177 3.35 -14.59 -6.56
CA GLY A 177 3.09 -16.00 -6.33
C GLY A 177 2.21 -16.29 -5.11
N ALA A 178 1.30 -15.40 -4.74
CA ALA A 178 0.30 -15.66 -3.72
C ALA A 178 -0.79 -16.62 -4.25
N ASP A 179 -1.06 -17.69 -3.51
CA ASP A 179 -2.19 -18.58 -3.72
C ASP A 179 -3.48 -18.00 -3.10
N ILE A 180 -3.32 -17.28 -1.97
CA ILE A 180 -4.39 -16.58 -1.27
C ILE A 180 -3.99 -15.12 -1.12
N VAL A 181 -4.89 -14.17 -1.45
CA VAL A 181 -4.66 -12.74 -1.31
C VAL A 181 -5.62 -12.13 -0.30
N ILE A 182 -5.05 -11.58 0.77
CA ILE A 182 -5.74 -10.73 1.73
C ILE A 182 -5.48 -9.27 1.32
N ALA A 183 -6.51 -8.56 0.89
CA ALA A 183 -6.43 -7.16 0.51
C ALA A 183 -6.97 -6.27 1.63
N VAL A 184 -6.32 -5.11 1.83
CA VAL A 184 -6.80 -4.06 2.73
C VAL A 184 -7.08 -2.81 1.92
N ASP A 185 -8.35 -2.40 1.84
CA ASP A 185 -8.77 -1.18 1.14
C ASP A 185 -9.20 -0.11 2.13
N VAL A 186 -8.35 0.89 2.33
CA VAL A 186 -8.61 2.02 3.24
C VAL A 186 -9.42 3.15 2.58
N ASN A 187 -9.83 2.99 1.33
CA ASN A 187 -10.63 3.96 0.58
C ASN A 187 -12.02 3.44 0.19
N ALA A 188 -12.40 2.23 0.60
CA ALA A 188 -13.64 1.57 0.19
C ALA A 188 -14.91 2.40 0.44
N GLU A 189 -15.03 3.06 1.59
CA GLU A 189 -16.19 3.90 1.91
C GLU A 189 -16.20 5.25 1.18
N GLY A 190 -15.20 5.51 0.34
CA GLY A 190 -14.99 6.79 -0.30
C GLY A 190 -14.46 7.85 0.64
N ALA A 191 -14.20 9.02 0.08
CA ALA A 191 -13.64 10.10 0.82
C ALA A 191 -14.61 11.27 0.83
N LYS A 192 -15.00 11.73 2.01
CA LYS A 192 -15.32 13.15 2.20
C LYS A 192 -14.00 13.90 2.16
N PHE A 193 -13.40 13.94 0.97
CA PHE A 193 -11.97 14.02 0.78
C PHE A 193 -11.37 15.41 1.08
N LEU A 194 -12.04 16.50 0.70
CA LEU A 194 -11.54 17.87 0.85
C LEU A 194 -12.66 18.88 1.17
N GLY A 195 -13.88 18.41 1.44
CA GLY A 195 -15.05 19.27 1.38
C GLY A 195 -15.36 19.70 -0.06
N THR A 196 -16.14 20.76 -0.25
CA THR A 196 -16.42 21.30 -1.58
C THR A 196 -15.16 21.98 -2.15
N PRO A 197 -14.60 21.51 -3.27
CA PRO A 197 -13.41 22.12 -3.86
C PRO A 197 -13.71 23.54 -4.31
N ARG A 198 -12.78 24.49 -4.02
CA ARG A 198 -12.92 25.92 -4.34
C ARG A 198 -11.94 26.39 -5.42
N THR A 199 -11.11 25.51 -5.93
CA THR A 199 -10.11 25.82 -6.96
C THR A 199 -10.12 24.76 -8.06
N ALA A 200 -9.68 25.11 -9.27
CA ALA A 200 -9.55 24.15 -10.36
C ALA A 200 -8.63 22.96 -9.97
N PHE A 201 -7.53 23.25 -9.26
CA PHE A 201 -6.64 22.21 -8.75
C PHE A 201 -7.36 21.27 -7.74
N GLY A 202 -8.16 21.83 -6.84
CA GLY A 202 -8.97 21.05 -5.91
C GLY A 202 -10.00 20.16 -6.62
N VAL A 203 -10.63 20.67 -7.70
CA VAL A 203 -11.54 19.86 -8.54
C VAL A 203 -10.80 18.71 -9.20
N LEU A 204 -9.64 18.96 -9.80
CA LEU A 204 -8.82 17.93 -10.44
C LEU A 204 -8.39 16.84 -9.44
N LEU A 205 -7.91 17.25 -8.27
CA LEU A 205 -7.49 16.30 -7.22
C LEU A 205 -8.67 15.47 -6.70
N GLN A 206 -9.84 16.09 -6.50
CA GLN A 206 -11.06 15.39 -6.10
C GLN A 206 -11.52 14.40 -7.18
N SER A 207 -11.46 14.79 -8.46
CA SER A 207 -11.82 13.92 -9.58
C SER A 207 -10.91 12.68 -9.64
N LEU A 208 -9.60 12.90 -9.42
CA LEU A 208 -8.62 11.82 -9.34
C LEU A 208 -8.98 10.81 -8.25
N MET A 209 -9.38 11.29 -7.07
CA MET A 209 -9.80 10.43 -5.98
C MET A 209 -11.07 9.64 -6.29
N VAL A 210 -12.01 10.24 -6.99
CA VAL A 210 -13.22 9.53 -7.46
C VAL A 210 -12.83 8.39 -8.40
N VAL A 211 -11.94 8.65 -9.36
CA VAL A 211 -11.43 7.62 -10.30
C VAL A 211 -10.71 6.50 -9.53
N THR A 212 -9.78 6.84 -8.64
CA THR A 212 -9.04 5.87 -7.82
C THR A 212 -9.99 4.95 -7.06
N ARG A 213 -11.04 5.50 -6.44
CA ARG A 213 -12.05 4.71 -5.72
C ARG A 213 -12.83 3.78 -6.66
N THR A 214 -13.26 4.28 -7.81
CA THR A 214 -13.99 3.48 -8.80
C THR A 214 -13.15 2.31 -9.27
N VAL A 215 -11.87 2.55 -9.58
CA VAL A 215 -10.91 1.52 -10.00
C VAL A 215 -10.68 0.49 -8.89
N SER A 216 -10.57 0.91 -7.62
CA SER A 216 -10.41 -0.02 -6.49
C SER A 216 -11.48 -1.10 -6.44
N GLY A 217 -12.75 -0.75 -6.69
CA GLY A 217 -13.85 -1.70 -6.67
C GLY A 217 -13.71 -2.85 -7.68
N TYR A 218 -13.11 -2.58 -8.84
CA TYR A 218 -12.84 -3.63 -9.83
C TYR A 218 -11.66 -4.52 -9.46
N GLN A 219 -10.73 -4.04 -8.63
CA GLN A 219 -9.54 -4.77 -8.22
C GLN A 219 -9.81 -5.76 -7.09
N TRP A 220 -10.96 -5.67 -6.44
CA TRP A 220 -11.36 -6.60 -5.38
C TRP A 220 -11.53 -8.04 -5.89
N GLN A 221 -11.85 -8.24 -7.17
CA GLN A 221 -11.99 -9.57 -7.77
C GLN A 221 -10.71 -10.41 -7.74
N ASP A 222 -9.53 -9.78 -7.61
CA ASP A 222 -8.24 -10.46 -7.53
C ASP A 222 -7.88 -10.87 -6.09
N ALA A 223 -8.69 -10.47 -5.10
CA ALA A 223 -8.50 -10.79 -3.68
C ALA A 223 -9.50 -11.86 -3.22
N ASP A 224 -9.06 -12.75 -2.33
CA ASP A 224 -9.93 -13.75 -1.69
C ASP A 224 -10.64 -13.18 -0.46
N ILE A 225 -9.96 -12.30 0.27
CA ILE A 225 -10.50 -11.58 1.43
C ILE A 225 -10.22 -10.09 1.26
N ILE A 226 -11.22 -9.26 1.57
CA ILE A 226 -11.08 -7.80 1.55
C ILE A 226 -11.41 -7.24 2.92
N ILE A 227 -10.44 -6.62 3.54
CA ILE A 227 -10.59 -5.93 4.83
C ILE A 227 -10.82 -4.44 4.55
N GLN A 228 -11.96 -3.91 4.99
CA GLN A 228 -12.39 -2.55 4.73
C GLN A 228 -12.62 -1.78 6.04
N PRO A 229 -11.63 -1.03 6.54
CA PRO A 229 -11.81 -0.19 7.71
C PRO A 229 -12.85 0.90 7.48
N LYS A 230 -13.77 1.11 8.44
CA LYS A 230 -14.82 2.14 8.38
C LYS A 230 -14.26 3.51 8.76
N ILE A 231 -13.64 4.19 7.80
CA ILE A 231 -12.89 5.44 7.99
C ILE A 231 -13.25 6.54 6.98
N GLY A 232 -14.40 6.42 6.30
CA GLY A 232 -14.86 7.39 5.30
C GLY A 232 -15.04 8.82 5.82
N HIS A 233 -15.19 8.99 7.14
CA HIS A 233 -15.30 10.28 7.81
C HIS A 233 -13.95 10.96 8.10
N ILE A 234 -12.82 10.25 7.97
CA ILE A 234 -11.47 10.78 8.19
C ILE A 234 -10.88 11.22 6.85
N ARG A 235 -10.31 12.42 6.83
CA ARG A 235 -9.68 12.96 5.63
C ARG A 235 -8.32 12.29 5.37
N TRP A 236 -7.91 12.30 4.11
CA TRP A 236 -6.64 11.72 3.65
C TRP A 236 -5.38 12.40 4.23
N ASP A 237 -5.51 13.66 4.67
CA ASP A 237 -4.41 14.49 5.16
C ASP A 237 -4.34 14.60 6.69
N GLU A 238 -5.23 13.92 7.42
CA GLU A 238 -5.33 13.97 8.89
C GLU A 238 -4.36 12.99 9.57
N LEU A 239 -3.06 13.26 9.53
CA LEU A 239 -2.04 12.46 10.22
C LEU A 239 -2.25 12.35 11.74
N GLY A 240 -2.91 13.32 12.36
CA GLY A 240 -3.17 13.35 13.81
C GLY A 240 -4.21 12.33 14.29
N ARG A 241 -4.96 11.67 13.38
CA ARG A 241 -5.99 10.68 13.73
C ARG A 241 -5.50 9.23 13.67
N ASN A 242 -4.21 9.01 13.83
CA ASN A 242 -3.58 7.70 13.67
C ASN A 242 -4.15 6.63 14.63
N ASP A 243 -4.45 6.97 15.89
CA ASP A 243 -5.01 6.00 16.86
C ASP A 243 -6.42 5.54 16.46
N GLU A 244 -7.26 6.44 15.97
CA GLU A 244 -8.59 6.11 15.47
C GLU A 244 -8.53 5.26 14.19
N LEU A 245 -7.66 5.62 13.26
CA LEU A 245 -7.43 4.86 12.03
C LEU A 245 -6.96 3.44 12.34
N ARG A 246 -6.02 3.29 13.26
CA ARG A 246 -5.53 1.99 13.71
C ARG A 246 -6.65 1.17 14.36
N ALA A 247 -7.43 1.76 15.28
CA ALA A 247 -8.54 1.07 15.92
C ALA A 247 -9.60 0.58 14.91
N ALA A 248 -9.90 1.39 13.89
CA ALA A 248 -10.79 0.99 12.80
C ALA A 248 -10.21 -0.18 11.97
N GLY A 249 -8.90 -0.17 11.72
CA GLY A 249 -8.19 -1.28 11.08
C GLY A 249 -8.26 -2.58 11.88
N GLU A 250 -8.02 -2.51 13.19
CA GLU A 250 -8.15 -3.66 14.09
C GLU A 250 -9.58 -4.22 14.07
N ALA A 251 -10.59 -3.35 14.18
CA ALA A 251 -11.99 -3.78 14.16
C ALA A 251 -12.36 -4.47 12.84
N ALA A 252 -11.93 -3.93 11.70
CA ALA A 252 -12.19 -4.51 10.39
C ALA A 252 -11.49 -5.87 10.21
N ALA A 253 -10.24 -6.00 10.65
CA ALA A 253 -9.50 -7.26 10.58
C ALA A 253 -10.13 -8.34 11.46
N ARG A 254 -10.54 -8.01 12.70
CA ARG A 254 -11.25 -8.93 13.59
C ARG A 254 -12.57 -9.42 13.00
N HIS A 255 -13.27 -8.57 12.26
CA HIS A 255 -14.51 -8.94 11.57
C HIS A 255 -14.28 -10.00 10.49
N CYS A 256 -13.16 -9.93 9.76
CA CYS A 256 -12.82 -10.88 8.70
C CYS A 256 -12.03 -12.10 9.18
N LEU A 257 -11.64 -12.16 10.46
CA LEU A 257 -10.67 -13.15 10.96
C LEU A 257 -11.15 -14.59 10.78
N ALA A 258 -12.41 -14.87 11.12
CA ALA A 258 -12.97 -16.22 10.98
C ALA A 258 -13.00 -16.69 9.51
N ASP A 259 -13.20 -15.78 8.56
CA ASP A 259 -13.18 -16.10 7.14
C ASP A 259 -11.75 -16.34 6.65
N ILE A 260 -10.78 -15.57 7.14
CA ILE A 260 -9.35 -15.78 6.86
C ILE A 260 -8.92 -17.17 7.36
N GLU A 261 -9.19 -17.48 8.61
CA GLU A 261 -8.81 -18.77 9.22
C GLU A 261 -9.46 -19.97 8.49
N ARG A 262 -10.74 -19.83 8.12
CA ARG A 262 -11.47 -20.85 7.35
C ARG A 262 -10.85 -21.07 5.98
N LEU A 263 -10.52 -19.98 5.27
CA LEU A 263 -9.89 -20.04 3.96
C LEU A 263 -8.53 -20.72 4.01
N LEU A 264 -7.70 -20.38 5.00
CA LEU A 264 -6.38 -20.98 5.19
C LEU A 264 -6.49 -22.49 5.52
N ALA A 265 -7.44 -22.88 6.36
CA ALA A 265 -7.67 -24.27 6.73
C ALA A 265 -8.12 -25.11 5.52
N SER A 266 -9.06 -24.59 4.72
CA SER A 266 -9.57 -25.30 3.54
C SER A 266 -8.50 -25.49 2.46
N ALA A 267 -7.69 -24.47 2.22
CA ALA A 267 -6.63 -24.52 1.22
C ALA A 267 -5.43 -25.41 1.63
N THR A 268 -5.30 -25.73 2.92
CA THR A 268 -4.28 -26.69 3.40
C THR A 268 -4.72 -28.14 3.19
N GLN A 269 -6.04 -28.39 3.07
CA GLN A 269 -6.62 -29.72 2.90
C GLN A 269 -6.76 -30.13 1.42
N ALA A 270 -6.81 -29.17 0.50
CA ALA A 270 -6.93 -29.40 -0.94
C ALA A 270 -5.56 -29.70 -1.58
#